data_a489654fc2e0ed120bab460e4389ab4e
#
_entry.id   a489654fc2e0ed120bab460e4389ab4e
#
_cell.length_a   1.000
_cell.length_b   1.000
_cell.length_c   1.000
_cell.angle_alpha   90.00
_cell.angle_beta   90.00
_cell.angle_gamma   90.00
#
_symmetry.space_group_name_H-M   'P 1'
#
loop_
_entity.id
_entity.type
_entity.pdbx_description
1 polymer ?
#
loop_
_entity_poly.entity_id
_entity_poly.type
_entity_poly.pdbx_seq_one_letter_code
_entity_poly.pdbx_strand_id
1 'polypeptide(L)'
;MKIAFAMYETDLAGGVRAIFEVANRLHERGYNIRIIALGGDHSWFKVKVPIHYVKPPRIFSLGIKTYKLLRHAKVRKINASYFDVATLMRRLGLHVDLIKVLTEAIIEHGVDVAIATWYPTALSVWLSNVSKPLYFMQDFHELVQEADGIYGLRLFETTLRLPFHFLANSTYTRNIILNYNKEAKVTATGVGVDLNTFHPRRIRIIDSNGKPIVMAIIRDQRYKGGNVAIRALNLINRKQPIHAILVGDGRAIDKLFKEVKPEFRYTIFSNVDDETLAKLYSSSDVFIFTSYKEGFGLPPLEAMAGGTAVVTTDCGGIRDYAVDGYNSLIVPPGDPAAIAETVIKILNNQRLRDKLIQNGLETAKQWTWDKVTDKFEEAIRDG
;
A
#
# COMPACT_ATOMS: atom_id res chain seq x y z
N MET A 1 24.91 13.59 7.92
CA MET A 1 24.36 12.24 8.15
C MET A 1 23.86 11.70 6.82
N LYS A 2 24.33 10.51 6.43
CA LYS A 2 23.94 9.79 5.23
C LYS A 2 22.90 8.74 5.58
N ILE A 3 21.75 8.75 4.89
CA ILE A 3 20.62 7.88 5.18
C ILE A 3 20.28 7.05 3.95
N ALA A 4 20.09 5.75 4.10
CA ALA A 4 19.63 4.88 3.03
C ALA A 4 18.31 4.20 3.36
N PHE A 5 17.38 4.19 2.40
CA PHE A 5 16.25 3.27 2.40
C PHE A 5 16.64 2.00 1.65
N ALA A 6 16.57 0.85 2.31
CA ALA A 6 16.86 -0.44 1.73
C ALA A 6 15.55 -1.07 1.20
N MET A 7 15.48 -1.30 -0.11
CA MET A 7 14.26 -1.77 -0.79
C MET A 7 14.54 -3.03 -1.62
N TYR A 8 13.53 -3.88 -1.77
CA TYR A 8 13.56 -4.99 -2.70
C TYR A 8 13.23 -4.52 -4.11
N GLU A 9 12.09 -3.86 -4.26
CA GLU A 9 11.57 -3.40 -5.55
C GLU A 9 11.04 -1.97 -5.42
N THR A 10 11.04 -1.25 -6.55
CA THR A 10 10.55 0.13 -6.66
C THR A 10 9.26 0.23 -7.47
N ASP A 11 8.60 -0.90 -7.73
CA ASP A 11 7.38 -0.98 -8.53
C ASP A 11 6.17 -0.33 -7.83
N LEU A 12 5.13 0.00 -8.59
CA LEU A 12 3.94 0.70 -8.11
C LEU A 12 3.23 -0.06 -6.97
N ALA A 13 3.38 0.45 -5.76
CA ALA A 13 2.69 -0.02 -4.56
C ALA A 13 2.53 1.11 -3.54
N GLY A 14 1.47 1.04 -2.72
CA GLY A 14 1.23 2.05 -1.68
C GLY A 14 2.36 2.16 -0.65
N GLY A 15 2.96 1.02 -0.29
CA GLY A 15 4.13 0.99 0.60
C GLY A 15 5.37 1.62 -0.02
N VAL A 16 5.61 1.40 -1.31
CA VAL A 16 6.72 2.03 -2.06
C VAL A 16 6.50 3.54 -2.17
N ARG A 17 5.26 3.97 -2.44
CA ARG A 17 4.90 5.39 -2.42
C ARG A 17 5.26 6.04 -1.09
N ALA A 18 4.89 5.42 0.04
CA ALA A 18 5.18 5.97 1.36
C ALA A 18 6.69 6.19 1.57
N ILE A 19 7.53 5.27 1.06
CA ILE A 19 8.98 5.40 1.14
C ILE A 19 9.46 6.59 0.29
N PHE A 20 8.99 6.72 -0.95
CA PHE A 20 9.40 7.80 -1.85
C PHE A 20 8.96 9.17 -1.36
N GLU A 21 7.75 9.29 -0.81
CA GLU A 21 7.24 10.53 -0.24
C GLU A 21 8.09 11.00 0.94
N VAL A 22 8.43 10.10 1.85
CA VAL A 22 9.29 10.42 2.99
C VAL A 22 10.72 10.72 2.55
N ALA A 23 11.28 9.91 1.64
CA ALA A 23 12.64 10.12 1.13
C ALA A 23 12.80 11.49 0.45
N ASN A 24 11.84 11.89 -0.40
CA ASN A 24 11.84 13.20 -1.05
C ASN A 24 11.80 14.34 -0.04
N ARG A 25 10.92 14.26 0.98
CA ARG A 25 10.78 15.31 1.99
C ARG A 25 12.00 15.41 2.93
N LEU A 26 12.55 14.30 3.34
CA LEU A 26 13.80 14.30 4.10
C LEU A 26 14.95 14.94 3.28
N HIS A 27 14.99 14.66 1.97
CA HIS A 27 15.97 15.30 1.10
C HIS A 27 15.73 16.81 1.00
N GLU A 28 14.50 17.28 0.84
CA GLU A 28 14.14 18.69 0.83
C GLU A 28 14.47 19.41 2.14
N ARG A 29 14.49 18.66 3.26
CA ARG A 29 14.92 19.14 4.58
C ARG A 29 16.44 19.11 4.77
N GLY A 30 17.20 18.78 3.72
CA GLY A 30 18.67 18.84 3.70
C GLY A 30 19.39 17.58 4.15
N TYR A 31 18.69 16.45 4.35
CA TYR A 31 19.33 15.17 4.63
C TYR A 31 19.96 14.56 3.35
N ASN A 32 21.10 13.91 3.50
CA ASN A 32 21.72 13.16 2.41
C ASN A 32 21.06 11.78 2.27
N ILE A 33 20.02 11.72 1.48
CA ILE A 33 19.17 10.53 1.29
C ILE A 33 19.56 9.78 0.03
N ARG A 34 19.50 8.47 0.09
CA ARG A 34 19.55 7.57 -1.08
C ARG A 34 18.62 6.38 -0.92
N ILE A 35 18.28 5.75 -2.01
CA ILE A 35 17.56 4.48 -2.04
C ILE A 35 18.52 3.43 -2.60
N ILE A 36 18.64 2.29 -1.91
CA ILE A 36 19.40 1.12 -2.37
C ILE A 36 18.37 0.02 -2.61
N ALA A 37 18.19 -0.37 -3.88
CA ALA A 37 17.17 -1.31 -4.28
C ALA A 37 17.74 -2.45 -5.12
N LEU A 38 17.14 -3.65 -5.01
CA LEU A 38 17.53 -4.79 -5.83
C LEU A 38 16.98 -4.70 -7.26
N GLY A 39 15.87 -3.96 -7.46
CA GLY A 39 15.28 -3.77 -8.79
C GLY A 39 13.98 -2.99 -8.77
N GLY A 40 13.23 -3.10 -9.88
CA GLY A 40 11.94 -2.46 -10.06
C GLY A 40 11.95 -1.29 -11.05
N ASP A 41 10.80 -0.64 -11.19
CA ASP A 41 10.58 0.54 -12.03
C ASP A 41 9.91 1.64 -11.20
N HIS A 42 10.56 2.81 -11.11
CA HIS A 42 10.07 3.97 -10.38
C HIS A 42 9.55 5.08 -11.31
N SER A 43 9.40 4.82 -12.61
CA SER A 43 8.95 5.82 -13.60
C SER A 43 7.55 6.38 -13.31
N TRP A 44 6.77 5.68 -12.50
CA TRP A 44 5.43 6.06 -12.06
C TRP A 44 5.41 7.14 -10.98
N PHE A 45 6.57 7.45 -10.35
CA PHE A 45 6.68 8.42 -9.26
C PHE A 45 7.91 9.32 -9.43
N LYS A 46 7.77 10.62 -9.17
CA LYS A 46 8.89 11.57 -9.24
C LYS A 46 9.77 11.48 -8.00
N VAL A 47 10.77 10.61 -8.04
CA VAL A 47 11.78 10.48 -6.98
C VAL A 47 12.84 11.57 -7.15
N LYS A 48 13.13 12.33 -6.06
CA LYS A 48 14.11 13.44 -6.02
C LYS A 48 15.47 13.02 -5.49
N VAL A 49 15.59 11.81 -4.97
CA VAL A 49 16.81 11.26 -4.40
C VAL A 49 17.45 10.22 -5.32
N PRO A 50 18.78 10.02 -5.28
CA PRO A 50 19.42 9.00 -6.08
C PRO A 50 18.94 7.59 -5.68
N ILE A 51 18.61 6.77 -6.68
CA ILE A 51 18.32 5.36 -6.51
C ILE A 51 19.50 4.56 -7.06
N HIS A 52 20.11 3.75 -6.21
CA HIS A 52 21.13 2.81 -6.59
C HIS A 52 20.52 1.42 -6.74
N TYR A 53 20.41 0.95 -8.00
CA TYR A 53 20.01 -0.41 -8.28
C TYR A 53 21.22 -1.33 -8.17
N VAL A 54 21.15 -2.23 -7.20
CA VAL A 54 22.22 -3.21 -6.95
C VAL A 54 22.28 -4.20 -8.13
N LYS A 55 23.44 -4.31 -8.74
CA LYS A 55 23.62 -5.27 -9.85
C LYS A 55 23.64 -6.69 -9.29
N PRO A 56 22.63 -7.52 -9.59
CA PRO A 56 22.66 -8.91 -9.16
C PRO A 56 23.84 -9.65 -9.81
N PRO A 57 24.36 -10.72 -9.20
CA PRO A 57 25.40 -11.54 -9.79
C PRO A 57 25.03 -11.96 -11.22
N ARG A 58 26.03 -12.11 -12.13
CA ARG A 58 25.81 -12.41 -13.56
C ARG A 58 24.91 -13.63 -13.79
N ILE A 59 25.01 -14.64 -12.95
CA ILE A 59 24.17 -15.85 -12.98
C ILE A 59 22.69 -15.48 -12.76
N PHE A 60 22.39 -14.56 -11.85
CA PHE A 60 21.02 -14.10 -11.58
C PHE A 60 20.46 -13.29 -12.75
N SER A 61 21.26 -12.44 -13.37
CA SER A 61 20.85 -11.67 -14.56
C SER A 61 20.56 -12.57 -15.76
N LEU A 62 21.23 -13.71 -15.88
CA LEU A 62 20.93 -14.73 -16.88
C LEU A 62 19.56 -15.40 -16.58
N GLY A 63 19.30 -15.76 -15.32
CA GLY A 63 18.00 -16.30 -14.88
C GLY A 63 16.83 -15.37 -15.17
N ILE A 64 16.99 -14.05 -14.92
CA ILE A 64 15.98 -13.03 -15.24
C ILE A 64 15.75 -12.94 -16.76
N LYS A 65 16.83 -12.96 -17.57
CA LYS A 65 16.71 -12.93 -19.05
C LYS A 65 15.98 -14.15 -19.56
N THR A 66 16.32 -15.34 -19.09
CA THR A 66 15.67 -16.61 -19.46
C THR A 66 14.21 -16.61 -19.03
N TYR A 67 13.90 -16.12 -17.83
CA TYR A 67 12.53 -15.99 -17.34
C TYR A 67 11.71 -15.00 -18.19
N LYS A 68 12.27 -13.82 -18.54
CA LYS A 68 11.63 -12.85 -19.44
C LYS A 68 11.37 -13.46 -20.83
N LEU A 69 12.27 -14.27 -21.35
CA LEU A 69 12.10 -14.99 -22.63
C LEU A 69 10.97 -16.01 -22.56
N LEU A 70 10.91 -16.82 -21.50
CA LEU A 70 9.84 -17.79 -21.25
C LEU A 70 8.46 -17.10 -21.04
N ARG A 71 8.44 -15.91 -20.45
CA ARG A 71 7.25 -15.07 -20.32
C ARG A 71 6.69 -14.60 -21.67
N HIS A 72 7.56 -14.29 -22.64
CA HIS A 72 7.16 -13.93 -24.01
C HIS A 72 6.64 -15.13 -24.81
N ALA A 73 7.03 -16.34 -24.45
CA ALA A 73 6.63 -17.59 -25.10
C ALA A 73 5.24 -18.13 -24.65
N LYS A 74 4.33 -17.27 -24.15
CA LYS A 74 2.93 -17.61 -23.76
C LYS A 74 2.75 -18.67 -22.65
N VAL A 75 3.77 -19.05 -21.93
CA VAL A 75 3.64 -19.97 -20.79
C VAL A 75 3.33 -19.15 -19.55
N ARG A 76 2.08 -19.20 -19.06
CA ARG A 76 1.51 -18.59 -17.83
C ARG A 76 2.17 -17.29 -17.40
N LYS A 77 1.42 -16.18 -17.44
CA LYS A 77 1.79 -14.85 -16.90
C LYS A 77 1.97 -14.94 -15.38
N ILE A 78 3.18 -15.15 -14.93
CA ILE A 78 3.57 -14.99 -13.53
C ILE A 78 4.21 -13.59 -13.44
N ASN A 79 3.69 -12.71 -12.61
CA ASN A 79 4.43 -11.52 -12.17
C ASN A 79 5.52 -12.04 -11.24
N ALA A 80 6.71 -12.36 -11.77
CA ALA A 80 7.78 -12.83 -10.94
C ALA A 80 8.50 -11.62 -10.34
N SER A 81 8.40 -11.51 -9.05
CA SER A 81 9.28 -10.68 -8.24
C SER A 81 10.72 -11.25 -8.29
N TYR A 82 11.69 -10.46 -7.86
CA TYR A 82 13.06 -10.96 -7.63
C TYR A 82 13.06 -12.20 -6.72
N PHE A 83 12.10 -12.29 -5.81
CA PHE A 83 11.92 -13.42 -4.91
C PHE A 83 11.51 -14.70 -5.64
N ASP A 84 10.63 -14.63 -6.64
CA ASP A 84 10.22 -15.78 -7.45
C ASP A 84 11.39 -16.30 -8.27
N VAL A 85 12.21 -15.40 -8.83
CA VAL A 85 13.42 -15.76 -9.55
C VAL A 85 14.43 -16.39 -8.60
N ALA A 86 14.63 -15.83 -7.40
CA ALA A 86 15.53 -16.39 -6.39
C ALA A 86 15.05 -17.78 -5.91
N THR A 87 13.74 -17.96 -5.78
CA THR A 87 13.12 -19.24 -5.41
C THR A 87 13.28 -20.29 -6.51
N LEU A 88 13.08 -19.89 -7.77
CA LEU A 88 13.33 -20.76 -8.92
C LEU A 88 14.81 -21.15 -9.00
N MET A 89 15.71 -20.19 -8.83
CA MET A 89 17.16 -20.44 -8.87
C MET A 89 17.61 -21.37 -7.74
N ARG A 90 17.07 -21.22 -6.51
CA ARG A 90 17.30 -22.17 -5.41
C ARG A 90 16.86 -23.59 -5.77
N ARG A 91 15.69 -23.75 -6.40
CA ARG A 91 15.19 -25.06 -6.88
C ARG A 91 16.09 -25.66 -7.96
N LEU A 92 16.80 -24.83 -8.70
CA LEU A 92 17.81 -25.26 -9.70
C LEU A 92 19.21 -25.44 -9.11
N GLY A 93 19.38 -25.38 -7.78
CA GLY A 93 20.67 -25.49 -7.10
C GLY A 93 21.55 -24.24 -7.22
N LEU A 94 21.01 -23.13 -7.71
CA LEU A 94 21.72 -21.86 -7.86
C LEU A 94 21.37 -20.95 -6.67
N HIS A 95 22.24 -20.87 -5.69
CA HIS A 95 22.02 -20.04 -4.51
C HIS A 95 22.43 -18.60 -4.77
N VAL A 96 21.42 -17.70 -4.83
CA VAL A 96 21.65 -16.25 -4.80
C VAL A 96 21.09 -15.72 -3.51
N ASP A 97 21.96 -15.27 -2.65
CA ASP A 97 21.58 -14.65 -1.38
C ASP A 97 21.34 -13.14 -1.58
N LEU A 98 20.07 -12.77 -1.83
CA LEU A 98 19.68 -11.39 -2.03
C LEU A 98 19.86 -10.54 -0.76
N ILE A 99 19.77 -11.18 0.42
CA ILE A 99 20.03 -10.51 1.70
C ILE A 99 21.50 -10.09 1.74
N LYS A 100 22.42 -11.01 1.38
CA LYS A 100 23.85 -10.72 1.33
C LYS A 100 24.18 -9.61 0.34
N VAL A 101 23.63 -9.71 -0.89
CA VAL A 101 23.84 -8.71 -1.95
C VAL A 101 23.42 -7.32 -1.51
N LEU A 102 22.26 -7.19 -0.87
CA LEU A 102 21.78 -5.90 -0.35
C LEU A 102 22.60 -5.44 0.86
N THR A 103 23.02 -6.36 1.73
CA THR A 103 23.91 -6.07 2.87
C THR A 103 25.23 -5.46 2.40
N GLU A 104 25.90 -6.09 1.43
CA GLU A 104 27.17 -5.61 0.85
C GLU A 104 26.99 -4.21 0.24
N ALA A 105 25.90 -3.98 -0.48
CA ALA A 105 25.60 -2.66 -1.04
C ALA A 105 25.39 -1.58 0.04
N ILE A 106 24.72 -1.90 1.15
CA ILE A 106 24.54 -0.94 2.26
C ILE A 106 25.92 -0.59 2.87
N ILE A 107 26.79 -1.59 3.09
CA ILE A 107 28.14 -1.39 3.63
C ILE A 107 28.97 -0.53 2.68
N GLU A 108 28.98 -0.86 1.38
CA GLU A 108 29.75 -0.14 0.36
C GLU A 108 29.38 1.35 0.29
N HIS A 109 28.12 1.68 0.53
CA HIS A 109 27.66 3.07 0.51
C HIS A 109 28.04 3.87 1.77
N GLY A 110 28.48 3.22 2.83
CA GLY A 110 28.97 3.86 4.05
C GLY A 110 27.95 4.84 4.64
N VAL A 111 26.74 4.35 4.94
CA VAL A 111 25.64 5.16 5.49
C VAL A 111 25.66 5.14 7.01
N ASP A 112 25.21 6.25 7.62
CA ASP A 112 25.10 6.37 9.07
C ASP A 112 23.80 5.72 9.59
N VAL A 113 22.73 5.83 8.78
CA VAL A 113 21.39 5.31 9.07
C VAL A 113 20.93 4.45 7.89
N ALA A 114 20.46 3.24 8.16
CA ALA A 114 19.79 2.42 7.17
C ALA A 114 18.38 2.08 7.63
N ILE A 115 17.40 2.31 6.75
CA ILE A 115 15.98 2.09 7.01
C ILE A 115 15.53 0.90 6.18
N ALA A 116 15.25 -0.22 6.83
CA ALA A 116 14.59 -1.37 6.21
C ALA A 116 13.13 -1.02 5.89
N THR A 117 12.61 -1.54 4.79
CA THR A 117 11.25 -1.20 4.32
C THR A 117 10.34 -2.41 4.11
N TRP A 118 10.88 -3.61 4.25
CA TRP A 118 10.19 -4.88 4.19
C TRP A 118 10.98 -5.93 4.98
N TYR A 119 10.33 -6.99 5.49
CA TYR A 119 10.98 -7.95 6.38
C TYR A 119 12.28 -8.57 5.84
N PRO A 120 12.47 -8.91 4.56
CA PRO A 120 13.76 -9.39 4.08
C PRO A 120 14.84 -8.31 4.09
N THR A 121 14.48 -7.03 3.85
CA THR A 121 15.44 -5.94 3.92
C THR A 121 15.87 -5.63 5.36
N ALA A 122 15.03 -5.99 6.36
CA ALA A 122 15.42 -5.88 7.77
C ALA A 122 16.63 -6.73 8.09
N LEU A 123 16.73 -7.95 7.55
CA LEU A 123 17.94 -8.77 7.72
C LEU A 123 19.16 -8.15 7.05
N SER A 124 18.99 -7.57 5.85
CA SER A 124 20.11 -6.91 5.17
C SER A 124 20.64 -5.70 5.95
N VAL A 125 19.73 -4.89 6.49
CA VAL A 125 20.08 -3.74 7.33
C VAL A 125 20.75 -4.20 8.64
N TRP A 126 20.21 -5.23 9.29
CA TRP A 126 20.79 -5.78 10.51
C TRP A 126 22.21 -6.30 10.29
N LEU A 127 22.42 -7.11 9.26
CA LEU A 127 23.70 -7.71 8.93
C LEU A 127 24.74 -6.69 8.41
N SER A 128 24.31 -5.51 7.95
CA SER A 128 25.23 -4.45 7.52
C SER A 128 25.94 -3.78 8.69
N ASN A 129 25.53 -4.04 9.93
CA ASN A 129 26.08 -3.47 11.15
C ASN A 129 26.17 -1.93 11.11
N VAL A 130 25.21 -1.29 10.46
CA VAL A 130 25.12 0.16 10.41
C VAL A 130 24.88 0.71 11.82
N SER A 131 25.44 1.89 12.12
CA SER A 131 25.38 2.46 13.47
C SER A 131 23.96 2.71 13.97
N LYS A 132 23.02 3.00 13.04
CA LYS A 132 21.63 3.26 13.37
C LYS A 132 20.68 2.49 12.43
N PRO A 133 20.31 1.24 12.78
CA PRO A 133 19.34 0.47 12.04
C PRO A 133 17.91 0.88 12.41
N LEU A 134 17.10 1.26 11.41
CA LEU A 134 15.68 1.53 11.53
C LEU A 134 14.89 0.55 10.67
N TYR A 135 13.64 0.28 11.05
CA TYR A 135 12.76 -0.54 10.22
C TYR A 135 11.39 0.13 10.07
N PHE A 136 11.10 0.67 8.88
CA PHE A 136 9.78 1.15 8.50
C PHE A 136 8.90 -0.03 8.15
N MET A 137 8.18 -0.53 9.16
CA MET A 137 7.34 -1.69 9.05
C MET A 137 5.95 -1.32 8.53
N GLN A 138 5.58 -1.92 7.41
CA GLN A 138 4.28 -1.79 6.75
C GLN A 138 3.59 -3.16 6.61
N ASP A 139 4.27 -4.22 6.99
CA ASP A 139 3.88 -5.61 6.80
C ASP A 139 2.88 -6.07 7.87
N PHE A 140 2.10 -7.10 7.54
CA PHE A 140 1.22 -7.82 8.45
C PHE A 140 1.11 -9.28 8.00
N HIS A 141 0.64 -10.16 8.88
CA HIS A 141 0.72 -11.61 8.68
C HIS A 141 0.05 -12.09 7.39
N GLU A 142 -1.16 -11.60 7.09
CA GLU A 142 -1.92 -12.02 5.91
C GLU A 142 -1.23 -11.61 4.60
N LEU A 143 -0.62 -10.42 4.57
CA LEU A 143 0.18 -9.94 3.43
C LEU A 143 1.38 -10.86 3.19
N VAL A 144 2.16 -11.12 4.25
CA VAL A 144 3.37 -11.94 4.18
C VAL A 144 3.03 -13.39 3.84
N GLN A 145 1.96 -13.93 4.43
CA GLN A 145 1.51 -15.29 4.15
C GLN A 145 1.06 -15.48 2.71
N GLU A 146 0.34 -14.50 2.14
CA GLU A 146 -0.09 -14.56 0.74
C GLU A 146 1.09 -14.41 -0.23
N ALA A 147 2.08 -13.56 0.11
CA ALA A 147 3.26 -13.33 -0.71
C ALA A 147 4.24 -14.52 -0.66
N ASP A 148 4.60 -14.99 0.52
CA ASP A 148 5.78 -15.84 0.74
C ASP A 148 5.50 -17.09 1.60
N GLY A 149 4.23 -17.32 1.96
CA GLY A 149 3.79 -18.50 2.71
C GLY A 149 4.37 -18.58 4.11
N ILE A 150 4.43 -19.82 4.64
CA ILE A 150 4.87 -20.06 6.03
C ILE A 150 6.34 -19.69 6.27
N TYR A 151 7.20 -19.83 5.27
CA TYR A 151 8.61 -19.47 5.41
C TYR A 151 8.80 -17.96 5.51
N GLY A 152 8.06 -17.18 4.70
CA GLY A 152 8.01 -15.73 4.80
C GLY A 152 7.51 -15.28 6.17
N LEU A 153 6.46 -15.90 6.69
CA LEU A 153 5.94 -15.59 8.02
C LEU A 153 6.99 -15.80 9.12
N ARG A 154 7.68 -16.94 9.13
CA ARG A 154 8.72 -17.22 10.13
C ARG A 154 9.86 -16.21 10.07
N LEU A 155 10.24 -15.83 8.85
CA LEU A 155 11.27 -14.82 8.66
C LEU A 155 10.81 -13.45 9.16
N PHE A 156 9.59 -13.05 8.81
CA PHE A 156 8.95 -11.83 9.30
C PHE A 156 8.92 -11.78 10.83
N GLU A 157 8.40 -12.82 11.49
CA GLU A 157 8.35 -12.92 12.94
C GLU A 157 9.74 -12.86 13.60
N THR A 158 10.77 -13.40 12.92
CA THR A 158 12.16 -13.30 13.38
C THR A 158 12.66 -11.86 13.34
N THR A 159 12.35 -11.11 12.27
CA THR A 159 12.78 -9.71 12.13
C THR A 159 12.13 -8.79 13.16
N LEU A 160 10.93 -9.12 13.65
CA LEU A 160 10.26 -8.35 14.71
C LEU A 160 10.95 -8.44 16.08
N ARG A 161 11.82 -9.43 16.27
CA ARG A 161 12.59 -9.63 17.52
C ARG A 161 13.96 -8.97 17.50
N LEU A 162 14.37 -8.44 16.33
CA LEU A 162 15.65 -7.75 16.20
C LEU A 162 15.58 -6.37 16.86
N PRO A 163 16.69 -5.85 17.41
CA PRO A 163 16.72 -4.59 18.14
C PRO A 163 16.77 -3.37 17.19
N PHE A 164 15.73 -3.21 16.40
CA PHE A 164 15.50 -2.01 15.60
C PHE A 164 14.78 -0.93 16.41
N HIS A 165 15.00 0.33 16.05
CA HIS A 165 13.98 1.32 16.27
C HIS A 165 12.96 1.19 15.12
N PHE A 166 11.76 0.69 15.44
CA PHE A 166 10.70 0.47 14.46
C PHE A 166 9.92 1.77 14.19
N LEU A 167 9.63 1.97 12.92
CA LEU A 167 8.73 2.99 12.41
C LEU A 167 7.47 2.27 11.91
N ALA A 168 6.42 2.25 12.71
CA ALA A 168 5.19 1.55 12.36
C ALA A 168 4.26 2.46 11.56
N ASN A 169 3.74 1.98 10.43
CA ASN A 169 2.83 2.77 9.61
C ASN A 169 1.42 2.94 10.21
N SER A 170 1.14 2.31 11.36
CA SER A 170 -0.12 2.44 12.11
C SER A 170 0.03 1.93 13.54
N THR A 171 -0.97 2.22 14.38
CA THR A 171 -1.09 1.59 15.70
C THR A 171 -1.34 0.09 15.59
N TYR A 172 -1.97 -0.37 14.51
CA TYR A 172 -2.17 -1.79 14.25
C TYR A 172 -0.82 -2.52 14.03
N THR A 173 0.04 -2.00 13.16
CA THR A 173 1.37 -2.59 12.93
C THR A 173 2.30 -2.41 14.14
N ARG A 174 2.18 -1.29 14.87
CA ARG A 174 2.86 -1.12 16.17
C ARG A 174 2.50 -2.25 17.14
N ASN A 175 1.24 -2.60 17.26
CA ASN A 175 0.79 -3.66 18.15
C ASN A 175 1.30 -5.03 17.70
N ILE A 176 1.40 -5.28 16.38
CA ILE A 176 2.06 -6.49 15.88
C ILE A 176 3.50 -6.57 16.39
N ILE A 177 4.30 -5.49 16.25
CA ILE A 177 5.69 -5.46 16.75
C ILE A 177 5.75 -5.79 18.23
N LEU A 178 4.94 -5.09 19.05
CA LEU A 178 4.95 -5.23 20.51
C LEU A 178 4.48 -6.61 21.00
N ASN A 179 3.70 -7.35 20.20
CA ASN A 179 3.34 -8.73 20.51
C ASN A 179 4.56 -9.68 20.43
N TYR A 180 5.55 -9.40 19.59
CA TYR A 180 6.76 -10.21 19.44
C TYR A 180 7.94 -9.66 20.24
N ASN A 181 7.99 -8.36 20.51
CA ASN A 181 9.06 -7.69 21.24
C ASN A 181 8.46 -6.54 22.08
N LYS A 182 8.15 -6.82 23.33
CA LYS A 182 7.48 -5.87 24.24
C LYS A 182 8.34 -4.63 24.55
N GLU A 183 9.67 -4.79 24.49
CA GLU A 183 10.65 -3.75 24.79
C GLU A 183 11.10 -2.97 23.54
N ALA A 184 10.52 -3.29 22.37
CA ALA A 184 10.91 -2.62 21.14
C ALA A 184 10.63 -1.11 21.21
N LYS A 185 11.62 -0.31 20.78
CA LYS A 185 11.39 1.12 20.52
C LYS A 185 10.56 1.25 19.25
N VAL A 186 9.33 1.79 19.36
CA VAL A 186 8.39 1.89 18.22
C VAL A 186 7.81 3.30 18.14
N THR A 187 8.01 3.96 17.01
CA THR A 187 7.36 5.22 16.65
C THR A 187 6.23 4.93 15.65
N ALA A 188 4.98 5.22 16.01
CA ALA A 188 3.85 5.12 15.08
C ALA A 188 3.84 6.34 14.17
N THR A 189 4.33 6.17 12.94
CA THR A 189 4.48 7.28 11.98
C THR A 189 3.17 7.62 11.28
N GLY A 190 2.34 6.63 11.04
CA GLY A 190 1.22 6.75 10.11
C GLY A 190 1.69 6.73 8.65
N VAL A 191 0.75 7.05 7.76
CA VAL A 191 0.97 7.29 6.32
C VAL A 191 0.21 8.58 5.96
N GLY A 192 0.75 9.38 5.05
CA GLY A 192 0.17 10.67 4.67
C GLY A 192 -0.64 10.62 3.38
N VAL A 193 -1.41 11.67 3.15
CA VAL A 193 -2.05 11.98 1.87
C VAL A 193 -1.52 13.32 1.34
N ASP A 194 -1.36 13.42 0.03
CA ASP A 194 -1.00 14.67 -0.63
C ASP A 194 -2.27 15.50 -0.93
N LEU A 195 -2.50 16.53 -0.13
CA LEU A 195 -3.66 17.40 -0.26
C LEU A 195 -3.59 18.35 -1.47
N ASN A 196 -2.43 18.50 -2.12
CA ASN A 196 -2.32 19.25 -3.37
C ASN A 196 -2.91 18.43 -4.53
N THR A 197 -2.76 17.12 -4.48
CA THR A 197 -3.29 16.20 -5.48
C THR A 197 -4.72 15.76 -5.11
N PHE A 198 -4.92 15.28 -3.89
CA PHE A 198 -6.21 14.80 -3.41
C PHE A 198 -6.97 15.92 -2.68
N HIS A 199 -7.89 16.57 -3.38
CA HIS A 199 -8.77 17.61 -2.85
C HIS A 199 -10.10 17.58 -3.59
N PRO A 200 -11.19 18.14 -3.04
CA PRO A 200 -12.48 18.18 -3.68
C PRO A 200 -12.42 18.96 -5.01
N ARG A 201 -12.99 18.39 -6.06
CA ARG A 201 -13.07 18.99 -7.40
C ARG A 201 -14.53 19.03 -7.84
N ARG A 202 -14.97 20.14 -8.44
CA ARG A 202 -16.34 20.28 -8.96
C ARG A 202 -16.49 19.70 -10.37
N ILE A 203 -15.85 18.55 -10.64
CA ILE A 203 -15.84 17.93 -11.97
C ILE A 203 -16.32 16.50 -11.83
N ARG A 204 -17.34 16.11 -12.61
CA ARG A 204 -17.68 14.70 -12.84
C ARG A 204 -17.08 14.27 -14.17
N ILE A 205 -16.13 13.33 -14.13
CA ILE A 205 -15.45 12.83 -15.33
C ILE A 205 -16.18 11.64 -15.99
N ILE A 206 -17.27 11.19 -15.39
CA ILE A 206 -18.11 10.09 -15.91
C ILE A 206 -19.55 10.56 -16.04
N ASP A 207 -20.14 10.30 -17.21
CA ASP A 207 -21.57 10.40 -17.40
C ASP A 207 -22.25 9.16 -16.80
N SER A 208 -22.85 9.33 -15.65
CA SER A 208 -23.62 8.29 -14.96
C SER A 208 -25.11 8.25 -15.38
N ASN A 209 -25.53 9.12 -16.31
CA ASN A 209 -26.95 9.33 -16.66
C ASN A 209 -27.81 9.63 -15.41
N GLY A 210 -27.30 10.49 -14.52
CA GLY A 210 -27.98 10.90 -13.30
C GLY A 210 -28.00 9.87 -12.16
N LYS A 211 -27.39 8.70 -12.35
CA LYS A 211 -27.28 7.68 -11.29
C LYS A 211 -26.18 8.02 -10.29
N PRO A 212 -26.35 7.63 -9.01
CA PRO A 212 -25.27 7.72 -8.04
C PRO A 212 -24.02 6.94 -8.51
N ILE A 213 -22.85 7.48 -8.20
CA ILE A 213 -21.56 6.86 -8.53
C ILE A 213 -20.97 6.24 -7.27
N VAL A 214 -20.72 4.93 -7.30
CA VAL A 214 -20.04 4.20 -6.25
C VAL A 214 -18.68 3.73 -6.75
N MET A 215 -17.61 4.13 -6.10
CA MET A 215 -16.24 3.78 -6.48
C MET A 215 -15.68 2.67 -5.59
N ALA A 216 -14.90 1.77 -6.19
CA ALA A 216 -14.10 0.77 -5.48
C ALA A 216 -12.73 0.60 -6.14
N ILE A 217 -11.69 0.38 -5.32
CA ILE A 217 -10.40 -0.10 -5.81
C ILE A 217 -10.42 -1.63 -5.74
N ILE A 218 -10.25 -2.26 -6.89
CA ILE A 218 -10.35 -3.73 -7.03
C ILE A 218 -8.96 -4.33 -7.16
N ARG A 219 -8.69 -5.30 -6.28
CA ARG A 219 -7.47 -6.12 -6.29
C ARG A 219 -7.86 -7.59 -6.14
N ASP A 220 -7.07 -8.51 -6.71
CA ASP A 220 -7.37 -9.96 -6.66
C ASP A 220 -6.71 -10.68 -5.48
N GLN A 221 -5.86 -10.00 -4.69
CA GLN A 221 -5.37 -10.52 -3.42
C GLN A 221 -6.55 -10.76 -2.48
N ARG A 222 -6.58 -11.92 -1.82
CA ARG A 222 -7.71 -12.35 -0.98
C ARG A 222 -8.00 -11.38 0.15
N TYR A 223 -6.96 -10.89 0.83
CA TYR A 223 -7.12 -9.94 1.94
C TYR A 223 -7.66 -8.56 1.52
N LYS A 224 -7.67 -8.23 0.22
CA LYS A 224 -8.25 -6.98 -0.31
C LYS A 224 -9.76 -7.04 -0.56
N GLY A 225 -10.38 -8.22 -0.52
CA GLY A 225 -11.83 -8.37 -0.59
C GLY A 225 -12.47 -7.92 -1.90
N GLY A 226 -11.78 -8.02 -3.06
CA GLY A 226 -12.32 -7.58 -4.35
C GLY A 226 -13.64 -8.27 -4.74
N ASN A 227 -13.80 -9.56 -4.41
CA ASN A 227 -15.06 -10.29 -4.63
C ASN A 227 -16.20 -9.78 -3.72
N VAL A 228 -15.88 -9.33 -2.50
CA VAL A 228 -16.85 -8.71 -1.57
C VAL A 228 -17.35 -7.39 -2.14
N ALA A 229 -16.44 -6.57 -2.73
CA ALA A 229 -16.81 -5.33 -3.40
C ALA A 229 -17.83 -5.57 -4.53
N ILE A 230 -17.57 -6.54 -5.43
CA ILE A 230 -18.47 -6.86 -6.54
C ILE A 230 -19.83 -7.35 -6.04
N ARG A 231 -19.86 -8.22 -5.02
CA ARG A 231 -21.12 -8.68 -4.40
C ARG A 231 -21.89 -7.52 -3.76
N ALA A 232 -21.21 -6.62 -3.05
CA ALA A 232 -21.85 -5.44 -2.46
C ALA A 232 -22.44 -4.52 -3.54
N LEU A 233 -21.71 -4.25 -4.62
CA LEU A 233 -22.19 -3.44 -5.75
C LEU A 233 -23.41 -4.07 -6.44
N ASN A 234 -23.47 -5.40 -6.59
CA ASN A 234 -24.66 -6.10 -7.08
C ASN A 234 -25.87 -5.87 -6.15
N LEU A 235 -25.69 -6.02 -4.84
CA LEU A 235 -26.76 -5.81 -3.86
C LEU A 235 -27.26 -4.36 -3.83
N ILE A 236 -26.33 -3.38 -3.94
CA ILE A 236 -26.68 -1.97 -4.05
C ILE A 236 -27.53 -1.75 -5.31
N ASN A 237 -27.05 -2.23 -6.48
CA ASN A 237 -27.72 -1.99 -7.75
C ASN A 237 -29.12 -2.61 -7.84
N ARG A 238 -29.36 -3.75 -7.18
CA ARG A 238 -30.69 -4.37 -7.10
C ARG A 238 -31.70 -3.51 -6.32
N LYS A 239 -31.24 -2.76 -5.31
CA LYS A 239 -32.10 -1.86 -4.52
C LYS A 239 -32.18 -0.45 -5.12
N GLN A 240 -31.08 0.06 -5.62
CA GLN A 240 -30.96 1.39 -6.23
C GLN A 240 -29.95 1.35 -7.38
N PRO A 241 -30.38 1.58 -8.63
CA PRO A 241 -29.47 1.57 -9.78
C PRO A 241 -28.33 2.56 -9.63
N ILE A 242 -27.10 2.09 -9.82
CA ILE A 242 -25.87 2.87 -9.68
C ILE A 242 -25.00 2.78 -10.95
N HIS A 243 -23.98 3.63 -11.03
CA HIS A 243 -22.83 3.47 -11.91
C HIS A 243 -21.59 3.21 -11.04
N ALA A 244 -20.90 2.08 -11.25
CA ALA A 244 -19.72 1.76 -10.49
C ALA A 244 -18.43 2.24 -11.21
N ILE A 245 -17.52 2.88 -10.48
CA ILE A 245 -16.15 3.11 -10.90
C ILE A 245 -15.28 2.04 -10.27
N LEU A 246 -14.62 1.24 -11.11
CA LEU A 246 -13.70 0.19 -10.68
C LEU A 246 -12.28 0.56 -11.07
N VAL A 247 -11.42 0.77 -10.08
CA VAL A 247 -10.01 1.07 -10.31
C VAL A 247 -9.17 -0.16 -9.99
N GLY A 248 -8.40 -0.63 -10.99
CA GLY A 248 -7.57 -1.82 -10.78
C GLY A 248 -6.98 -2.38 -12.06
N ASP A 249 -6.19 -3.44 -11.96
CA ASP A 249 -5.74 -4.19 -13.14
C ASP A 249 -6.94 -4.86 -13.80
N GLY A 250 -7.16 -4.60 -15.09
CA GLY A 250 -8.31 -5.13 -15.82
C GLY A 250 -8.38 -6.66 -15.80
N ARG A 251 -7.23 -7.35 -15.82
CA ARG A 251 -7.17 -8.82 -15.75
C ARG A 251 -7.55 -9.35 -14.37
N ALA A 252 -7.18 -8.62 -13.31
CA ALA A 252 -7.60 -8.95 -11.95
C ALA A 252 -9.12 -8.80 -11.81
N ILE A 253 -9.68 -7.72 -12.37
CA ILE A 253 -11.13 -7.48 -12.40
C ILE A 253 -11.84 -8.56 -13.22
N ASP A 254 -11.36 -8.90 -14.42
CA ASP A 254 -11.93 -9.95 -15.27
C ASP A 254 -11.92 -11.33 -14.58
N LYS A 255 -10.87 -11.63 -13.82
CA LYS A 255 -10.79 -12.85 -13.02
C LYS A 255 -11.90 -12.88 -11.96
N LEU A 256 -12.08 -11.77 -11.23
CA LEU A 256 -13.12 -11.68 -10.21
C LEU A 256 -14.54 -11.67 -10.82
N PHE A 257 -14.72 -11.12 -12.01
CA PHE A 257 -16.02 -11.17 -12.73
C PHE A 257 -16.40 -12.58 -13.17
N LYS A 258 -15.44 -13.47 -13.36
CA LYS A 258 -15.73 -14.91 -13.57
C LYS A 258 -16.24 -15.61 -12.30
N GLU A 259 -15.79 -15.13 -11.13
CA GLU A 259 -16.24 -15.66 -9.83
C GLU A 259 -17.59 -15.05 -9.41
N VAL A 260 -17.75 -13.75 -9.65
CA VAL A 260 -18.96 -12.98 -9.32
C VAL A 260 -19.33 -12.10 -10.49
N LYS A 261 -20.39 -12.48 -11.24
CA LYS A 261 -20.87 -11.71 -12.38
C LYS A 261 -21.38 -10.33 -11.96
N PRO A 262 -20.93 -9.22 -12.57
CA PRO A 262 -21.45 -7.89 -12.27
C PRO A 262 -22.87 -7.72 -12.83
N GLU A 263 -23.76 -7.12 -12.02
CA GLU A 263 -25.16 -6.82 -12.35
C GLU A 263 -25.43 -5.31 -12.41
N PHE A 264 -24.39 -4.49 -12.47
CA PHE A 264 -24.42 -3.03 -12.44
C PHE A 264 -23.70 -2.44 -13.66
N ARG A 265 -24.00 -1.18 -14.00
CA ARG A 265 -23.18 -0.43 -14.98
C ARG A 265 -21.85 -0.06 -14.34
N TYR A 266 -20.78 -0.18 -15.10
CA TYR A 266 -19.44 0.12 -14.59
C TYR A 266 -18.53 0.73 -15.65
N THR A 267 -17.52 1.43 -15.17
CA THR A 267 -16.35 1.87 -15.95
C THR A 267 -15.10 1.41 -15.23
N ILE A 268 -14.18 0.75 -15.94
CA ILE A 268 -12.91 0.27 -15.40
C ILE A 268 -11.81 1.26 -15.77
N PHE A 269 -11.02 1.62 -14.77
CA PHE A 269 -9.80 2.40 -14.92
C PHE A 269 -8.59 1.58 -14.47
N SER A 270 -7.64 1.39 -15.39
CA SER A 270 -6.41 0.64 -15.12
C SER A 270 -5.19 1.57 -15.25
N ASN A 271 -4.20 1.35 -14.36
CA ASN A 271 -2.94 2.11 -14.38
C ASN A 271 -3.12 3.63 -14.37
N VAL A 272 -4.06 4.10 -13.54
CA VAL A 272 -4.32 5.54 -13.38
C VAL A 272 -3.19 6.20 -12.60
N ASP A 273 -2.84 7.42 -12.99
CA ASP A 273 -2.00 8.31 -12.19
C ASP A 273 -2.79 8.93 -11.02
N ASP A 274 -2.09 9.60 -10.13
CA ASP A 274 -2.67 10.20 -8.92
C ASP A 274 -3.68 11.29 -9.25
N GLU A 275 -3.41 12.08 -10.28
CA GLU A 275 -4.30 13.15 -10.72
C GLU A 275 -5.63 12.59 -11.23
N THR A 276 -5.59 11.51 -12.00
CA THR A 276 -6.77 10.79 -12.46
C THR A 276 -7.49 10.13 -11.29
N LEU A 277 -6.76 9.48 -10.37
CA LEU A 277 -7.34 8.85 -9.18
C LEU A 277 -8.06 9.87 -8.29
N ALA A 278 -7.47 11.05 -8.09
CA ALA A 278 -8.09 12.16 -7.33
C ALA A 278 -9.39 12.66 -8.00
N LYS A 279 -9.42 12.76 -9.33
CA LYS A 279 -10.63 13.10 -10.09
C LYS A 279 -11.71 12.02 -9.94
N LEU A 280 -11.33 10.74 -9.94
CA LEU A 280 -12.26 9.63 -9.74
C LEU A 280 -12.89 9.65 -8.35
N TYR A 281 -12.11 9.87 -7.31
CA TYR A 281 -12.64 10.09 -5.96
C TYR A 281 -13.63 11.25 -5.94
N SER A 282 -13.22 12.45 -6.37
CA SER A 282 -14.07 13.64 -6.36
C SER A 282 -15.35 13.50 -7.21
N SER A 283 -15.35 12.60 -8.20
CA SER A 283 -16.51 12.33 -9.05
C SER A 283 -17.50 11.34 -8.42
N SER A 284 -17.13 10.71 -7.30
CA SER A 284 -17.90 9.63 -6.70
C SER A 284 -18.74 10.12 -5.53
N ASP A 285 -19.98 9.60 -5.40
CA ASP A 285 -20.85 9.90 -4.27
C ASP A 285 -20.44 9.11 -3.01
N VAL A 286 -19.98 7.86 -3.20
CA VAL A 286 -19.51 6.98 -2.13
C VAL A 286 -18.30 6.17 -2.62
N PHE A 287 -17.28 6.07 -1.79
CA PHE A 287 -16.17 5.14 -1.95
C PHE A 287 -16.35 3.97 -1.00
N ILE A 288 -16.25 2.72 -1.51
CA ILE A 288 -16.27 1.51 -0.70
C ILE A 288 -14.87 0.89 -0.63
N PHE A 289 -14.45 0.53 0.58
CA PHE A 289 -13.20 -0.16 0.85
C PHE A 289 -13.46 -1.46 1.59
N THR A 290 -13.08 -2.60 1.00
CA THR A 290 -13.57 -3.92 1.39
C THR A 290 -12.50 -4.87 1.91
N SER A 291 -11.32 -4.35 2.22
CA SER A 291 -10.18 -5.15 2.70
C SER A 291 -10.51 -5.88 4.01
N TYR A 292 -9.99 -7.09 4.15
CA TYR A 292 -10.06 -7.83 5.41
C TYR A 292 -9.00 -7.35 6.40
N LYS A 293 -7.81 -6.99 5.88
CA LYS A 293 -6.68 -6.49 6.67
C LYS A 293 -5.86 -5.48 5.88
N GLU A 294 -5.38 -4.46 6.59
CA GLU A 294 -4.49 -3.42 6.06
C GLU A 294 -3.49 -2.98 7.13
N GLY A 295 -2.26 -2.70 6.69
CA GLY A 295 -1.28 -2.04 7.55
C GLY A 295 -1.72 -0.63 7.95
N PHE A 296 -2.20 0.16 6.97
CA PHE A 296 -2.75 1.52 7.21
C PHE A 296 -4.07 1.74 6.46
N GLY A 297 -4.14 1.39 5.16
CA GLY A 297 -5.32 1.61 4.34
C GLY A 297 -5.38 3.03 3.78
N LEU A 298 -4.45 3.40 2.88
CA LEU A 298 -4.37 4.74 2.29
C LEU A 298 -5.60 5.15 1.46
N PRO A 299 -6.24 4.26 0.64
CA PRO A 299 -7.34 4.66 -0.24
C PRO A 299 -8.55 5.32 0.43
N PRO A 300 -9.04 4.89 1.62
CA PRO A 300 -10.10 5.62 2.32
C PRO A 300 -9.70 7.04 2.72
N LEU A 301 -8.44 7.26 3.10
CA LEU A 301 -7.94 8.59 3.46
C LEU A 301 -7.83 9.50 2.21
N GLU A 302 -7.40 8.95 1.07
CA GLU A 302 -7.39 9.65 -0.22
C GLU A 302 -8.83 10.03 -0.66
N ALA A 303 -9.79 9.12 -0.49
CA ALA A 303 -11.19 9.39 -0.75
C ALA A 303 -11.76 10.50 0.15
N MET A 304 -11.43 10.49 1.45
CA MET A 304 -11.77 11.57 2.38
C MET A 304 -11.18 12.90 1.92
N ALA A 305 -9.91 12.93 1.54
CA ALA A 305 -9.25 14.12 1.00
C ALA A 305 -9.90 14.61 -0.30
N GLY A 306 -10.35 13.69 -1.16
CA GLY A 306 -11.09 13.98 -2.40
C GLY A 306 -12.52 14.48 -2.19
N GLY A 307 -13.02 14.51 -0.95
CA GLY A 307 -14.39 14.93 -0.64
C GLY A 307 -15.46 13.88 -0.94
N THR A 308 -15.13 12.61 -0.82
CA THR A 308 -16.02 11.47 -1.07
C THR A 308 -16.45 10.83 0.25
N ALA A 309 -17.74 10.50 0.41
CA ALA A 309 -18.20 9.75 1.57
C ALA A 309 -17.63 8.32 1.56
N VAL A 310 -17.16 7.85 2.71
CA VAL A 310 -16.44 6.57 2.81
C VAL A 310 -17.24 5.53 3.57
N VAL A 311 -17.37 4.34 2.98
CA VAL A 311 -17.75 3.10 3.67
C VAL A 311 -16.53 2.19 3.66
N THR A 312 -16.07 1.76 4.82
CA THR A 312 -14.89 0.91 4.97
C THR A 312 -15.17 -0.28 5.87
N THR A 313 -14.44 -1.36 5.66
CA THR A 313 -14.43 -2.47 6.61
C THR A 313 -13.49 -2.17 7.78
N ASP A 314 -13.71 -2.82 8.91
CA ASP A 314 -12.81 -2.79 10.06
C ASP A 314 -11.57 -3.67 9.78
N CYS A 315 -10.60 -3.11 9.07
CA CYS A 315 -9.46 -3.87 8.54
C CYS A 315 -8.11 -3.59 9.20
N GLY A 316 -8.10 -3.07 10.43
CA GLY A 316 -6.88 -2.84 11.21
C GLY A 316 -6.39 -1.39 11.15
N GLY A 317 -5.40 -1.09 10.31
CA GLY A 317 -4.74 0.22 10.30
C GLY A 317 -5.64 1.43 10.03
N ILE A 318 -6.81 1.24 9.42
CA ILE A 318 -7.78 2.34 9.18
C ILE A 318 -8.28 2.97 10.48
N ARG A 319 -8.23 2.24 11.59
CA ARG A 319 -8.70 2.72 12.91
C ARG A 319 -7.89 3.91 13.45
N ASP A 320 -6.74 4.20 12.87
CA ASP A 320 -5.94 5.36 13.25
C ASP A 320 -6.60 6.68 12.81
N TYR A 321 -7.44 6.66 11.78
CA TYR A 321 -8.08 7.86 11.23
C TYR A 321 -9.58 7.72 10.95
N ALA A 322 -10.08 6.51 10.68
CA ALA A 322 -11.49 6.28 10.39
C ALA A 322 -12.28 6.04 11.68
N VAL A 323 -13.32 6.87 11.90
CA VAL A 323 -14.20 6.83 13.06
C VAL A 323 -15.63 6.65 12.60
N ASP A 324 -16.27 5.55 13.04
CA ASP A 324 -17.63 5.22 12.63
C ASP A 324 -18.65 6.29 13.00
N GLY A 325 -19.52 6.64 12.05
CA GLY A 325 -20.54 7.67 12.21
C GLY A 325 -20.02 9.11 12.28
N TYR A 326 -18.69 9.30 12.27
CA TYR A 326 -18.06 10.62 12.27
C TYR A 326 -17.57 11.02 10.88
N ASN A 327 -16.56 10.36 10.33
CA ASN A 327 -15.92 10.66 9.04
C ASN A 327 -16.06 9.50 8.03
N SER A 328 -16.57 8.37 8.46
CA SER A 328 -16.82 7.17 7.64
C SER A 328 -17.95 6.36 8.28
N LEU A 329 -18.46 5.35 7.56
CA LEU A 329 -19.22 4.27 8.15
C LEU A 329 -18.41 2.99 8.06
N ILE A 330 -18.27 2.29 9.20
CA ILE A 330 -17.42 1.10 9.33
C ILE A 330 -18.31 -0.14 9.48
N VAL A 331 -18.03 -1.16 8.68
CA VAL A 331 -18.77 -2.42 8.67
C VAL A 331 -17.84 -3.61 8.90
N PRO A 332 -18.36 -4.79 9.30
CA PRO A 332 -17.54 -5.98 9.41
C PRO A 332 -16.88 -6.38 8.07
N PRO A 333 -15.62 -6.86 8.07
CA PRO A 333 -14.99 -7.41 6.88
C PRO A 333 -15.75 -8.64 6.36
N GLY A 334 -15.82 -8.78 5.03
CA GLY A 334 -16.43 -9.94 4.39
C GLY A 334 -17.96 -9.94 4.34
N ASP A 335 -18.61 -8.85 4.74
CA ASP A 335 -20.08 -8.71 4.71
C ASP A 335 -20.56 -7.76 3.60
N PRO A 336 -20.86 -8.27 2.39
CA PRO A 336 -21.34 -7.44 1.29
C PRO A 336 -22.74 -6.87 1.54
N ALA A 337 -23.56 -7.49 2.41
CA ALA A 337 -24.90 -6.99 2.72
C ALA A 337 -24.81 -5.74 3.61
N ALA A 338 -24.00 -5.78 4.66
CA ALA A 338 -23.75 -4.62 5.51
C ALA A 338 -23.18 -3.44 4.72
N ILE A 339 -22.24 -3.69 3.78
CA ILE A 339 -21.70 -2.66 2.89
C ILE A 339 -22.84 -2.05 2.05
N ALA A 340 -23.67 -2.88 1.43
CA ALA A 340 -24.75 -2.43 0.56
C ALA A 340 -25.77 -1.57 1.32
N GLU A 341 -26.23 -2.02 2.48
CA GLU A 341 -27.18 -1.27 3.32
C GLU A 341 -26.62 0.09 3.75
N THR A 342 -25.33 0.09 4.11
CA THR A 342 -24.62 1.30 4.54
C THR A 342 -24.48 2.29 3.40
N VAL A 343 -24.13 1.84 2.20
CA VAL A 343 -24.05 2.70 0.99
C VAL A 343 -25.41 3.31 0.67
N ILE A 344 -26.49 2.50 0.66
CA ILE A 344 -27.85 2.97 0.40
C ILE A 344 -28.28 4.02 1.43
N LYS A 345 -27.96 3.80 2.71
CA LYS A 345 -28.21 4.78 3.78
C LYS A 345 -27.54 6.13 3.48
N ILE A 346 -26.29 6.13 2.99
CA ILE A 346 -25.59 7.37 2.63
C ILE A 346 -26.23 8.01 1.40
N LEU A 347 -26.54 7.24 0.36
CA LEU A 347 -27.11 7.73 -0.89
C LEU A 347 -28.48 8.41 -0.68
N ASN A 348 -29.29 7.88 0.24
CA ASN A 348 -30.62 8.39 0.56
C ASN A 348 -30.65 9.41 1.71
N ASN A 349 -29.51 9.78 2.30
CA ASN A 349 -29.42 10.75 3.37
C ASN A 349 -28.33 11.78 3.10
N GLN A 350 -28.72 12.86 2.41
CA GLN A 350 -27.81 13.95 2.02
C GLN A 350 -27.10 14.56 3.25
N ARG A 351 -27.83 14.78 4.37
CA ARG A 351 -27.26 15.36 5.59
C ARG A 351 -26.18 14.46 6.19
N LEU A 352 -26.39 13.15 6.19
CA LEU A 352 -25.38 12.18 6.64
C LEU A 352 -24.17 12.22 5.72
N ARG A 353 -24.38 12.19 4.41
CA ARG A 353 -23.32 12.23 3.41
C ARG A 353 -22.46 13.48 3.58
N ASP A 354 -23.07 14.65 3.67
CA ASP A 354 -22.36 15.92 3.84
C ASP A 354 -21.57 15.96 5.14
N LYS A 355 -22.14 15.45 6.25
CA LYS A 355 -21.42 15.30 7.52
C LYS A 355 -20.17 14.45 7.39
N LEU A 356 -20.28 13.27 6.76
CA LEU A 356 -19.15 12.35 6.58
C LEU A 356 -18.07 12.96 5.72
N ILE A 357 -18.43 13.63 4.63
CA ILE A 357 -17.50 14.34 3.74
C ILE A 357 -16.76 15.44 4.50
N GLN A 358 -17.48 16.29 5.20
CA GLN A 358 -16.89 17.43 5.93
C GLN A 358 -15.88 16.96 6.98
N ASN A 359 -16.28 15.97 7.78
CA ASN A 359 -15.40 15.39 8.80
C ASN A 359 -14.23 14.59 8.18
N GLY A 360 -14.45 13.95 7.04
CA GLY A 360 -13.40 13.28 6.27
C GLY A 360 -12.32 14.25 5.80
N LEU A 361 -12.72 15.41 5.27
CA LEU A 361 -11.80 16.48 4.85
C LEU A 361 -10.97 17.00 6.04
N GLU A 362 -11.60 17.24 7.19
CA GLU A 362 -10.88 17.66 8.39
C GLU A 362 -9.91 16.58 8.89
N THR A 363 -10.31 15.31 8.79
CA THR A 363 -9.43 14.19 9.14
C THR A 363 -8.22 14.15 8.21
N ALA A 364 -8.41 14.25 6.89
CA ALA A 364 -7.31 14.19 5.92
C ALA A 364 -6.23 15.26 6.17
N LYS A 365 -6.61 16.47 6.64
CA LYS A 365 -5.67 17.53 7.02
C LYS A 365 -4.75 17.15 8.19
N GLN A 366 -5.13 16.17 8.99
CA GLN A 366 -4.30 15.68 10.10
C GLN A 366 -3.26 14.64 9.65
N TRP A 367 -3.42 14.07 8.46
CA TRP A 367 -2.61 12.97 7.95
C TRP A 367 -1.87 13.39 6.67
N THR A 368 -0.94 14.35 6.79
CA THR A 368 -0.12 14.81 5.68
C THR A 368 1.25 14.13 5.68
N TRP A 369 1.87 14.04 4.51
CA TRP A 369 3.23 13.51 4.40
C TRP A 369 4.27 14.29 5.20
N ASP A 370 4.07 15.59 5.41
CA ASP A 370 4.97 16.41 6.23
C ASP A 370 4.93 15.96 7.70
N LYS A 371 3.74 15.72 8.27
CA LYS A 371 3.59 15.20 9.63
C LYS A 371 4.16 13.79 9.81
N VAL A 372 4.03 12.95 8.77
CA VAL A 372 4.67 11.62 8.76
C VAL A 372 6.20 11.79 8.75
N THR A 373 6.72 12.68 7.92
CA THR A 373 8.16 12.95 7.82
C THR A 373 8.74 13.53 9.10
N ASP A 374 7.98 14.37 9.84
CA ASP A 374 8.39 14.88 11.16
C ASP A 374 8.73 13.73 12.13
N LYS A 375 7.86 12.69 12.15
CA LYS A 375 8.09 11.51 13.01
C LYS A 375 9.27 10.66 12.55
N PHE A 376 9.51 10.56 11.24
CA PHE A 376 10.73 9.93 10.73
C PHE A 376 11.98 10.70 11.15
N GLU A 377 11.93 12.02 11.03
CA GLU A 377 13.04 12.90 11.40
C GLU A 377 13.36 12.81 12.89
N GLU A 378 12.34 12.82 13.75
CA GLU A 378 12.46 12.59 15.18
C GLU A 378 13.16 11.25 15.46
N ALA A 379 12.66 10.15 14.90
CA ALA A 379 13.27 8.83 15.09
C ALA A 379 14.70 8.72 14.54
N ILE A 380 15.00 9.44 13.47
CA ILE A 380 16.34 9.54 12.92
C ILE A 380 17.28 10.32 13.86
N ARG A 381 16.81 11.31 14.60
CA ARG A 381 17.60 12.10 15.56
C ARG A 381 17.77 11.40 16.90
N ASP A 382 16.73 10.73 17.39
CA ASP A 382 16.64 10.15 18.75
C ASP A 382 17.47 8.88 18.99
N GLY A 383 18.27 8.47 18.14
CA GLY A 383 19.18 7.33 18.28
C GLY A 383 20.62 7.81 18.28
#